data_dfef0c3d60bbbf055598ed13f1339ae6
#
_entry.id   dfef0c3d60bbbf055598ed13f1339ae6
#
_cell.length_a   1.000
_cell.length_b   1.000
_cell.length_c   1.000
_cell.angle_alpha   90.00
_cell.angle_beta   90.00
_cell.angle_gamma   90.00
#
_symmetry.space_group_name_H-M   'P 1'
#
loop_
_entity.id
_entity.type
_entity.pdbx_description
1 polymer ?
#
loop_
_entity_poly.entity_id
_entity_poly.type
_entity_poly.pdbx_seq_one_letter_code
_entity_poly.pdbx_strand_id
1 'polypeptide(L)'
;MKIIILGAGQVGRTAAYHLAREEANDVTVVDTDEALLRDLQDRIDIRTVQGNGASPRTLETAGARDADMIVALTNSDETNMVACHVAWNLFATKTKIARIRSRDYTNHPSLFVTTENAEAATALPGFAIDMYLSPEEAVTAYIERLIRYPGALQVVDFADGKVRLVGLKALKGGALVGRPIRELKGHMRNIEARVAAMYRKGESIEPEGDTVIEDGDEVFFVAATQ
;
A
#
# COMPACT_ATOMS: atom_id res chain seq x y z
N MET A 1 -8.91 -3.55 17.01
CA MET A 1 -9.85 -3.49 15.85
C MET A 1 -10.29 -4.90 15.49
N LYS A 2 -11.57 -5.08 15.09
CA LYS A 2 -12.05 -6.35 14.53
C LYS A 2 -11.91 -6.35 13.01
N ILE A 3 -11.06 -7.21 12.47
CA ILE A 3 -10.67 -7.23 11.07
C ILE A 3 -11.06 -8.56 10.44
N ILE A 4 -11.78 -8.53 9.33
CA ILE A 4 -12.07 -9.73 8.53
C ILE A 4 -11.21 -9.70 7.27
N ILE A 5 -10.43 -10.75 7.04
CA ILE A 5 -9.63 -10.94 5.84
C ILE A 5 -10.27 -12.06 5.00
N LEU A 6 -10.56 -11.77 3.75
CA LEU A 6 -11.09 -12.75 2.80
C LEU A 6 -9.97 -13.23 1.87
N GLY A 7 -9.70 -14.52 1.90
CA GLY A 7 -8.64 -15.19 1.18
C GLY A 7 -7.44 -15.52 2.07
N ALA A 8 -7.12 -16.80 2.21
CA ALA A 8 -5.96 -17.35 2.92
C ALA A 8 -4.77 -17.65 2.00
N GLY A 9 -4.80 -17.15 0.77
CA GLY A 9 -3.67 -17.23 -0.18
C GLY A 9 -2.47 -16.42 0.29
N GLN A 10 -1.43 -16.29 -0.54
CA GLN A 10 -0.17 -15.67 -0.15
C GLN A 10 -0.33 -14.24 0.41
N VAL A 11 -1.12 -13.39 -0.24
CA VAL A 11 -1.32 -11.99 0.19
C VAL A 11 -2.12 -11.94 1.50
N GLY A 12 -3.24 -12.68 1.58
CA GLY A 12 -4.08 -12.70 2.77
C GLY A 12 -3.39 -13.30 3.99
N ARG A 13 -2.60 -14.37 3.79
CA ARG A 13 -1.74 -14.96 4.83
C ARG A 13 -0.74 -13.96 5.39
N THR A 14 -0.05 -13.23 4.50
CA THR A 14 0.90 -12.20 4.92
C THR A 14 0.21 -11.08 5.68
N ALA A 15 -0.93 -10.61 5.19
CA ALA A 15 -1.73 -9.59 5.87
C ALA A 15 -2.19 -10.06 7.26
N ALA A 16 -2.73 -11.28 7.36
CA ALA A 16 -3.16 -11.87 8.62
C ALA A 16 -2.01 -11.98 9.63
N TYR A 17 -0.83 -12.43 9.18
CA TYR A 17 0.36 -12.55 10.02
C TYR A 17 0.80 -11.20 10.61
N HIS A 18 0.81 -10.15 9.80
CA HIS A 18 1.21 -8.82 10.29
C HIS A 18 0.15 -8.20 11.19
N LEU A 19 -1.13 -8.27 10.81
CA LEU A 19 -2.21 -7.64 11.56
C LEU A 19 -2.49 -8.33 12.91
N ALA A 20 -2.38 -9.67 12.97
CA ALA A 20 -2.59 -10.42 14.20
C ALA A 20 -1.46 -10.25 15.23
N ARG A 21 -0.30 -9.73 14.84
CA ARG A 21 0.80 -9.45 15.80
C ARG A 21 0.58 -8.21 16.64
N GLU A 22 -0.32 -7.35 16.26
CA GLU A 22 -0.72 -6.20 17.05
C GLU A 22 -1.82 -6.64 18.04
N GLU A 23 -1.52 -6.62 19.33
CA GLU A 23 -2.42 -7.08 20.41
C GLU A 23 -3.81 -6.42 20.41
N ALA A 24 -3.94 -5.25 19.79
CA ALA A 24 -5.20 -4.52 19.65
C ALA A 24 -6.11 -5.06 18.55
N ASN A 25 -5.65 -6.01 17.72
CA ASN A 25 -6.40 -6.53 16.59
C ASN A 25 -6.96 -7.94 16.87
N ASP A 26 -8.24 -8.10 16.54
CA ASP A 26 -8.96 -9.38 16.49
C ASP A 26 -9.17 -9.74 15.01
N VAL A 27 -8.43 -10.72 14.52
CA VAL A 27 -8.38 -11.07 13.10
C VAL A 27 -9.15 -12.36 12.82
N THR A 28 -10.11 -12.29 11.90
CA THR A 28 -10.81 -13.45 11.34
C THR A 28 -10.44 -13.62 9.88
N VAL A 29 -10.02 -14.82 9.49
CA VAL A 29 -9.70 -15.15 8.09
C VAL A 29 -10.77 -16.08 7.50
N VAL A 30 -11.25 -15.75 6.31
CA VAL A 30 -12.25 -16.52 5.55
C VAL A 30 -11.64 -17.06 4.26
N ASP A 31 -11.78 -18.34 4.02
CA ASP A 31 -11.41 -18.98 2.74
C ASP A 31 -12.31 -20.17 2.46
N THR A 32 -12.38 -20.59 1.20
CA THR A 32 -13.05 -21.82 0.80
C THR A 32 -12.20 -23.07 1.07
N ASP A 33 -10.87 -22.90 1.11
CA ASP A 33 -9.90 -23.96 1.32
C ASP A 33 -9.61 -24.13 2.83
N GLU A 34 -10.12 -25.23 3.38
CA GLU A 34 -9.93 -25.58 4.79
C GLU A 34 -8.46 -25.86 5.15
N ALA A 35 -7.66 -26.39 4.21
CA ALA A 35 -6.27 -26.73 4.48
C ALA A 35 -5.43 -25.46 4.67
N LEU A 36 -5.70 -24.40 3.88
CA LEU A 36 -5.05 -23.10 4.06
C LEU A 36 -5.43 -22.45 5.39
N LEU A 37 -6.68 -22.57 5.80
CA LEU A 37 -7.15 -22.02 7.08
C LEU A 37 -6.51 -22.73 8.27
N ARG A 38 -6.39 -24.06 8.24
CA ARG A 38 -5.73 -24.85 9.29
C ARG A 38 -4.24 -24.50 9.40
N ASP A 39 -3.50 -24.46 8.27
CA ASP A 39 -2.08 -24.07 8.27
C ASP A 39 -1.85 -22.69 8.87
N LEU A 40 -2.78 -21.77 8.65
CA LEU A 40 -2.71 -20.43 9.21
C LEU A 40 -2.97 -20.44 10.73
N GLN A 41 -4.01 -21.13 11.18
CA GLN A 41 -4.40 -21.23 12.58
C GLN A 41 -3.36 -21.94 13.45
N ASP A 42 -2.61 -22.88 12.88
CA ASP A 42 -1.50 -23.56 13.57
C ASP A 42 -0.29 -22.65 13.83
N ARG A 43 -0.21 -21.49 13.14
CA ARG A 43 0.95 -20.59 13.19
C ARG A 43 0.69 -19.28 13.90
N ILE A 44 -0.54 -18.81 13.90
CA ILE A 44 -0.93 -17.51 14.46
C ILE A 44 -2.27 -17.62 15.17
N ASP A 45 -2.44 -16.82 16.21
CA ASP A 45 -3.68 -16.76 16.97
C ASP A 45 -4.72 -15.92 16.23
N ILE A 46 -5.57 -16.60 15.45
CA ILE A 46 -6.65 -16.01 14.67
C ILE A 46 -7.88 -16.89 14.65
N ARG A 47 -9.00 -16.28 14.37
CA ARG A 47 -10.23 -17.02 14.04
C ARG A 47 -10.27 -17.34 12.55
N THR A 48 -10.76 -18.53 12.20
CA THR A 48 -10.95 -18.93 10.82
C THR A 48 -12.39 -19.33 10.53
N VAL A 49 -12.89 -19.05 9.33
CA VAL A 49 -14.22 -19.42 8.85
C VAL A 49 -14.11 -19.96 7.44
N GLN A 50 -14.55 -21.21 7.24
CA GLN A 50 -14.60 -21.80 5.91
C GLN A 50 -15.86 -21.33 5.18
N GLY A 51 -15.71 -20.79 3.96
CA GLY A 51 -16.81 -20.41 3.11
C GLY A 51 -16.46 -19.40 2.04
N ASN A 52 -17.44 -19.09 1.20
CA ASN A 52 -17.29 -18.05 0.18
C ASN A 52 -17.38 -16.66 0.83
N GLY A 53 -16.33 -15.85 0.68
CA GLY A 53 -16.25 -14.49 1.27
C GLY A 53 -17.30 -13.50 0.77
N ALA A 54 -17.92 -13.72 -0.39
CA ALA A 54 -19.02 -12.90 -0.89
C ALA A 54 -20.40 -13.31 -0.33
N SER A 55 -20.48 -14.44 0.41
CA SER A 55 -21.75 -14.92 0.98
C SER A 55 -22.12 -14.14 2.24
N PRO A 56 -23.31 -13.53 2.33
CA PRO A 56 -23.78 -12.86 3.55
C PRO A 56 -23.72 -13.75 4.79
N ARG A 57 -24.09 -15.02 4.67
CA ARG A 57 -24.05 -15.99 5.76
C ARG A 57 -22.61 -16.24 6.26
N THR A 58 -21.66 -16.35 5.35
CA THR A 58 -20.25 -16.55 5.70
C THR A 58 -19.70 -15.31 6.41
N LEU A 59 -20.00 -14.12 5.90
CA LEU A 59 -19.60 -12.85 6.53
C LEU A 59 -20.22 -12.67 7.92
N GLU A 60 -21.49 -13.03 8.08
CA GLU A 60 -22.14 -12.99 9.40
C GLU A 60 -21.46 -13.96 10.37
N THR A 61 -21.15 -15.20 9.94
CA THR A 61 -20.40 -16.17 10.75
C THR A 61 -18.99 -15.66 11.11
N ALA A 62 -18.36 -14.92 10.20
CA ALA A 62 -17.05 -14.30 10.43
C ALA A 62 -17.12 -13.09 11.39
N GLY A 63 -18.30 -12.64 11.80
CA GLY A 63 -18.48 -11.54 12.73
C GLY A 63 -18.62 -10.17 12.07
N ALA A 64 -19.10 -10.10 10.82
CA ALA A 64 -19.22 -8.86 10.05
C ALA A 64 -20.10 -7.78 10.72
N ARG A 65 -21.04 -8.16 11.59
CA ARG A 65 -21.89 -7.21 12.35
C ARG A 65 -21.09 -6.26 13.25
N ASP A 66 -19.96 -6.74 13.76
CA ASP A 66 -19.11 -6.02 14.69
C ASP A 66 -17.74 -5.68 14.10
N ALA A 67 -17.52 -5.98 12.81
CA ALA A 67 -16.25 -5.76 12.16
C ALA A 67 -16.02 -4.26 11.85
N ASP A 68 -14.85 -3.76 12.25
CA ASP A 68 -14.42 -2.41 11.91
C ASP A 68 -13.95 -2.32 10.45
N MET A 69 -13.36 -3.42 9.96
CA MET A 69 -12.73 -3.47 8.64
C MET A 69 -12.92 -4.82 7.97
N ILE A 70 -13.10 -4.79 6.65
CA ILE A 70 -12.98 -5.95 5.76
C ILE A 70 -11.86 -5.74 4.75
N VAL A 71 -11.00 -6.75 4.56
CA VAL A 71 -9.89 -6.75 3.60
C VAL A 71 -10.09 -7.94 2.67
N ALA A 72 -10.62 -7.69 1.49
CA ALA A 72 -10.95 -8.72 0.50
C ALA A 72 -9.76 -8.97 -0.44
N LEU A 73 -9.05 -10.09 -0.23
CA LEU A 73 -7.80 -10.46 -0.90
C LEU A 73 -7.90 -11.81 -1.63
N THR A 74 -9.10 -12.21 -2.05
CA THR A 74 -9.29 -13.46 -2.80
C THR A 74 -8.65 -13.35 -4.20
N ASN A 75 -8.67 -14.44 -4.94
CA ASN A 75 -8.17 -14.48 -6.32
C ASN A 75 -9.21 -14.00 -7.36
N SER A 76 -10.40 -13.55 -6.96
CA SER A 76 -11.44 -13.01 -7.85
C SER A 76 -11.76 -11.59 -7.46
N ASP A 77 -11.58 -10.66 -8.41
CA ASP A 77 -11.91 -9.25 -8.25
C ASP A 77 -13.42 -9.07 -7.98
N GLU A 78 -14.26 -9.84 -8.68
CA GLU A 78 -15.71 -9.84 -8.53
C GLU A 78 -16.12 -10.26 -7.12
N THR A 79 -15.50 -11.34 -6.60
CA THR A 79 -15.75 -11.79 -5.22
C THR A 79 -15.36 -10.71 -4.22
N ASN A 80 -14.22 -10.04 -4.43
CA ASN A 80 -13.75 -8.98 -3.56
C ASN A 80 -14.68 -7.77 -3.58
N MET A 81 -15.13 -7.35 -4.77
CA MET A 81 -16.11 -6.25 -4.92
C MET A 81 -17.44 -6.58 -4.27
N VAL A 82 -18.00 -7.74 -4.54
CA VAL A 82 -19.29 -8.17 -3.97
C VAL A 82 -19.20 -8.29 -2.46
N ALA A 83 -18.12 -8.86 -1.93
CA ALA A 83 -17.92 -8.99 -0.48
C ALA A 83 -17.90 -7.63 0.23
N CYS A 84 -17.17 -6.65 -0.29
CA CYS A 84 -17.15 -5.29 0.25
C CYS A 84 -18.54 -4.64 0.20
N HIS A 85 -19.25 -4.82 -0.92
CA HIS A 85 -20.61 -4.28 -1.08
C HIS A 85 -21.62 -4.91 -0.11
N VAL A 86 -21.54 -6.22 0.09
CA VAL A 86 -22.36 -6.94 1.08
C VAL A 86 -22.03 -6.50 2.50
N ALA A 87 -20.75 -6.36 2.84
CA ALA A 87 -20.29 -5.92 4.14
C ALA A 87 -20.83 -4.52 4.48
N TRP A 88 -20.85 -3.62 3.51
CA TRP A 88 -21.42 -2.29 3.68
C TRP A 88 -22.95 -2.32 3.83
N ASN A 89 -23.65 -2.95 2.88
CA ASN A 89 -25.12 -2.88 2.83
C ASN A 89 -25.80 -3.64 3.97
N LEU A 90 -25.29 -4.79 4.39
CA LEU A 90 -25.93 -5.64 5.38
C LEU A 90 -25.37 -5.50 6.79
N PHE A 91 -24.11 -5.08 6.90
CA PHE A 91 -23.41 -5.07 8.19
C PHE A 91 -22.85 -3.70 8.57
N ALA A 92 -22.97 -2.69 7.69
CA ALA A 92 -22.48 -1.33 7.91
C ALA A 92 -20.98 -1.26 8.27
N THR A 93 -20.16 -2.18 7.72
CA THR A 93 -18.72 -2.20 7.95
C THR A 93 -18.09 -0.89 7.46
N LYS A 94 -17.35 -0.22 8.34
CA LYS A 94 -16.85 1.14 8.09
C LYS A 94 -15.75 1.18 7.03
N THR A 95 -14.76 0.29 7.12
CA THR A 95 -13.61 0.29 6.21
C THR A 95 -13.61 -0.96 5.33
N LYS A 96 -13.56 -0.76 4.01
CA LYS A 96 -13.61 -1.83 3.02
C LYS A 96 -12.45 -1.67 2.05
N ILE A 97 -11.52 -2.63 2.10
CA ILE A 97 -10.34 -2.69 1.24
C ILE A 97 -10.48 -3.89 0.32
N ALA A 98 -10.28 -3.71 -0.98
CA ALA A 98 -10.37 -4.80 -1.95
C ALA A 98 -9.12 -4.90 -2.81
N ARG A 99 -8.68 -6.12 -3.10
CA ARG A 99 -7.74 -6.39 -4.17
C ARG A 99 -8.47 -6.39 -5.49
N ILE A 100 -8.10 -5.49 -6.39
CA ILE A 100 -8.62 -5.40 -7.77
C ILE A 100 -7.42 -5.37 -8.71
N ARG A 101 -7.30 -6.37 -9.57
CA ARG A 101 -6.16 -6.56 -10.48
C ARG A 101 -6.47 -6.17 -11.91
N SER A 102 -7.74 -6.37 -12.31
CA SER A 102 -8.13 -6.11 -13.69
C SER A 102 -8.25 -4.61 -13.95
N ARG A 103 -7.54 -4.16 -14.99
CA ARG A 103 -7.65 -2.80 -15.51
C ARG A 103 -9.03 -2.50 -16.07
N ASP A 104 -9.79 -3.51 -16.44
CA ASP A 104 -11.19 -3.35 -16.88
C ASP A 104 -12.07 -2.74 -15.79
N TYR A 105 -11.70 -2.93 -14.53
CA TYR A 105 -12.38 -2.29 -13.39
C TYR A 105 -11.70 -0.98 -12.98
N THR A 106 -10.36 -0.97 -12.82
CA THR A 106 -9.65 0.19 -12.28
C THR A 106 -9.64 1.39 -13.22
N ASN A 107 -9.81 1.17 -14.54
CA ASN A 107 -10.01 2.24 -15.52
C ASN A 107 -11.38 2.94 -15.41
N HIS A 108 -12.28 2.42 -14.57
CA HIS A 108 -13.61 2.99 -14.33
C HIS A 108 -13.80 3.37 -12.85
N PRO A 109 -13.18 4.47 -12.37
CA PRO A 109 -13.25 4.89 -10.96
C PRO A 109 -14.68 5.08 -10.45
N SER A 110 -15.63 5.41 -11.34
CA SER A 110 -17.05 5.53 -11.00
C SER A 110 -17.67 4.25 -10.44
N LEU A 111 -17.08 3.07 -10.71
CA LEU A 111 -17.51 1.81 -10.12
C LEU A 111 -17.30 1.74 -8.60
N PHE A 112 -16.41 2.59 -8.04
CA PHE A 112 -16.00 2.55 -6.64
C PHE A 112 -16.49 3.77 -5.84
N VAL A 113 -17.34 4.60 -6.43
CA VAL A 113 -17.89 5.78 -5.76
C VAL A 113 -19.10 5.36 -4.93
N THR A 114 -19.04 5.62 -3.62
CA THR A 114 -20.20 5.48 -2.73
C THR A 114 -21.00 6.78 -2.70
N THR A 115 -22.27 6.71 -2.31
CA THR A 115 -23.14 7.90 -2.15
C THR A 115 -22.61 8.91 -1.15
N GLU A 116 -21.77 8.48 -0.20
CA GLU A 116 -21.13 9.36 0.79
C GLU A 116 -20.00 10.20 0.17
N ASN A 117 -19.39 9.71 -0.91
CA ASN A 117 -18.28 10.37 -1.62
C ASN A 117 -18.71 10.99 -2.95
N ALA A 118 -20.00 10.93 -3.30
CA ALA A 118 -20.50 11.46 -4.55
C ALA A 118 -20.76 12.97 -4.41
N GLU A 119 -19.95 13.78 -5.07
CA GLU A 119 -20.17 15.24 -5.18
C GLU A 119 -21.42 15.62 -5.96
N ALA A 120 -22.09 14.67 -6.61
CA ALA A 120 -23.30 14.90 -7.38
C ALA A 120 -24.41 13.93 -6.98
N ALA A 121 -25.56 14.47 -6.61
CA ALA A 121 -26.80 13.75 -6.26
C ALA A 121 -27.37 12.84 -7.38
N THR A 122 -26.71 12.75 -8.52
CA THR A 122 -27.11 11.98 -9.71
C THR A 122 -26.23 10.75 -9.99
N ALA A 123 -25.15 10.52 -9.20
CA ALA A 123 -24.31 9.36 -9.41
C ALA A 123 -25.01 8.10 -8.89
N LEU A 124 -25.07 7.06 -9.71
CA LEU A 124 -25.51 5.74 -9.27
C LEU A 124 -24.48 5.22 -8.25
N PRO A 125 -24.92 4.61 -7.13
CA PRO A 125 -24.01 4.05 -6.14
C PRO A 125 -23.21 2.93 -6.77
N GLY A 126 -21.87 3.04 -6.68
CA GLY A 126 -20.94 2.00 -7.09
C GLY A 126 -20.75 0.93 -6.02
N PHE A 127 -19.74 0.09 -6.20
CA PHE A 127 -19.29 -0.83 -5.17
C PHE A 127 -18.72 -0.05 -3.98
N ALA A 128 -19.11 -0.44 -2.78
CA ALA A 128 -18.65 0.21 -1.55
C ALA A 128 -17.23 -0.23 -1.20
N ILE A 129 -16.25 0.34 -1.87
CA ILE A 129 -14.82 0.10 -1.65
C ILE A 129 -14.15 1.43 -1.34
N ASP A 130 -13.57 1.54 -0.14
CA ASP A 130 -12.90 2.77 0.28
C ASP A 130 -11.48 2.86 -0.30
N MET A 131 -10.84 1.68 -0.47
CA MET A 131 -9.51 1.57 -1.06
C MET A 131 -9.40 0.26 -1.84
N TYR A 132 -8.86 0.33 -3.04
CA TYR A 132 -8.46 -0.87 -3.76
C TYR A 132 -6.94 -0.90 -3.96
N LEU A 133 -6.38 -2.10 -4.01
CA LEU A 133 -4.95 -2.33 -4.24
C LEU A 133 -4.75 -3.40 -5.30
N SER A 134 -3.74 -3.15 -6.14
CA SER A 134 -3.19 -4.12 -7.07
C SER A 134 -1.71 -4.31 -6.72
N PRO A 135 -1.35 -5.36 -5.97
CA PRO A 135 0.04 -5.64 -5.64
C PRO A 135 0.92 -5.80 -6.90
N GLU A 136 0.35 -6.35 -7.95
CA GLU A 136 1.01 -6.57 -9.23
C GLU A 136 1.39 -5.23 -9.90
N GLU A 137 0.48 -4.27 -9.90
CA GLU A 137 0.74 -2.91 -10.43
C GLU A 137 1.75 -2.16 -9.56
N ALA A 138 1.66 -2.29 -8.24
CA ALA A 138 2.60 -1.67 -7.32
C ALA A 138 4.04 -2.18 -7.55
N VAL A 139 4.22 -3.49 -7.71
CA VAL A 139 5.52 -4.10 -8.03
C VAL A 139 6.02 -3.66 -9.40
N THR A 140 5.16 -3.68 -10.42
CA THR A 140 5.52 -3.23 -11.77
C THR A 140 5.95 -1.77 -11.79
N ALA A 141 5.17 -0.89 -11.15
CA ALA A 141 5.52 0.52 -11.04
C ALA A 141 6.83 0.76 -10.26
N TYR A 142 7.12 -0.08 -9.27
CA TYR A 142 8.40 -0.04 -8.55
C TYR A 142 9.57 -0.44 -9.47
N ILE A 143 9.44 -1.53 -10.23
CA ILE A 143 10.45 -1.99 -11.19
C ILE A 143 10.68 -0.93 -12.27
N GLU A 144 9.62 -0.36 -12.86
CA GLU A 144 9.73 0.71 -13.85
C GLU A 144 10.48 1.92 -13.31
N ARG A 145 10.26 2.29 -12.04
CA ARG A 145 11.00 3.37 -11.38
C ARG A 145 12.49 3.05 -11.25
N LEU A 146 12.84 1.84 -10.84
CA LEU A 146 14.25 1.41 -10.75
C LEU A 146 14.95 1.42 -12.11
N ILE A 147 14.24 1.03 -13.17
CA ILE A 147 14.79 1.07 -14.56
C ILE A 147 14.95 2.52 -15.02
N ARG A 148 13.99 3.39 -14.73
CA ARG A 148 14.00 4.81 -15.12
C ARG A 148 15.07 5.62 -14.39
N TYR A 149 15.39 5.22 -13.15
CA TYR A 149 16.37 5.90 -12.29
C TYR A 149 17.47 4.92 -11.87
N PRO A 150 18.34 4.49 -12.80
CA PRO A 150 19.40 3.53 -12.47
C PRO A 150 20.35 4.12 -11.42
N GLY A 151 20.60 3.35 -10.36
CA GLY A 151 21.41 3.78 -9.23
C GLY A 151 20.66 4.48 -8.11
N ALA A 152 19.35 4.72 -8.25
CA ALA A 152 18.54 5.15 -7.13
C ALA A 152 18.31 4.00 -6.15
N LEU A 153 18.48 4.27 -4.85
CA LEU A 153 18.12 3.35 -3.77
C LEU A 153 16.61 3.29 -3.61
N GLN A 154 15.97 4.45 -3.75
CA GLN A 154 14.54 4.61 -3.56
C GLN A 154 14.02 5.77 -4.39
N VAL A 155 12.82 5.61 -4.96
CA VAL A 155 12.08 6.67 -5.63
C VAL A 155 10.63 6.61 -5.14
N VAL A 156 10.14 7.69 -4.52
CA VAL A 156 8.78 7.80 -3.98
C VAL A 156 8.14 9.08 -4.49
N ASP A 157 6.96 8.97 -5.06
CA ASP A 157 6.16 10.12 -5.47
C ASP A 157 5.16 10.49 -4.37
N PHE A 158 5.01 11.80 -4.12
CA PHE A 158 4.05 12.41 -3.20
C PHE A 158 3.16 13.41 -3.93
N ALA A 159 2.00 13.72 -3.34
CA ALA A 159 1.05 14.72 -3.85
C ALA A 159 0.71 14.47 -5.33
N ASP A 160 0.24 13.27 -5.66
CA ASP A 160 -0.13 12.84 -7.02
C ASP A 160 0.99 13.05 -8.05
N GLY A 161 2.21 12.77 -7.62
CA GLY A 161 3.40 12.87 -8.49
C GLY A 161 3.99 14.28 -8.60
N LYS A 162 3.46 15.28 -7.91
CA LYS A 162 3.99 16.67 -7.95
C LYS A 162 5.30 16.83 -7.19
N VAL A 163 5.58 15.96 -6.24
CA VAL A 163 6.82 15.96 -5.44
C VAL A 163 7.41 14.57 -5.48
N ARG A 164 8.71 14.48 -5.70
CA ARG A 164 9.44 13.22 -5.75
C ARG A 164 10.58 13.20 -4.75
N LEU A 165 10.69 12.11 -3.97
CA LEU A 165 11.85 11.78 -3.15
C LEU A 165 12.71 10.77 -3.92
N VAL A 166 14.00 11.07 -4.06
CA VAL A 166 14.97 10.17 -4.70
C VAL A 166 16.12 9.94 -3.72
N GLY A 167 16.30 8.69 -3.28
CA GLY A 167 17.43 8.25 -2.50
C GLY A 167 18.56 7.77 -3.42
N LEU A 168 19.75 8.27 -3.23
CA LEU A 168 20.95 7.89 -4.00
C LEU A 168 22.06 7.49 -3.04
N LYS A 169 22.86 6.50 -3.44
CA LYS A 169 24.11 6.18 -2.73
C LYS A 169 25.25 6.94 -3.40
N ALA A 170 25.96 7.72 -2.61
CA ALA A 170 27.15 8.43 -3.05
C ALA A 170 28.29 7.43 -3.25
N LEU A 171 28.80 7.33 -4.47
CA LEU A 171 29.87 6.41 -4.83
C LEU A 171 31.15 7.19 -5.16
N LYS A 172 32.30 6.63 -4.80
CA LYS A 172 33.61 7.19 -5.08
C LYS A 172 33.77 7.52 -6.58
N GLY A 173 34.15 8.76 -6.87
CA GLY A 173 34.23 9.27 -8.23
C GLY A 173 32.91 9.78 -8.82
N GLY A 174 31.81 9.63 -8.09
CA GLY A 174 30.51 10.22 -8.45
C GLY A 174 30.45 11.71 -8.21
N ALA A 175 29.49 12.38 -8.86
CA ALA A 175 29.34 13.83 -8.83
C ALA A 175 29.03 14.42 -7.44
N LEU A 176 28.54 13.61 -6.51
CA LEU A 176 28.14 14.03 -5.17
C LEU A 176 29.28 14.04 -4.16
N VAL A 177 30.23 13.07 -4.27
CA VAL A 177 31.27 12.84 -3.27
C VAL A 177 32.29 13.97 -3.22
N GLY A 178 32.67 14.38 -1.99
CA GLY A 178 33.67 15.42 -1.74
C GLY A 178 33.15 16.85 -1.87
N ARG A 179 31.83 17.04 -2.03
CA ARG A 179 31.21 18.35 -2.19
C ARG A 179 30.29 18.67 -1.03
N PRO A 180 30.30 19.92 -0.54
CA PRO A 180 29.29 20.38 0.40
C PRO A 180 27.92 20.51 -0.27
N ILE A 181 26.85 20.24 0.48
CA ILE A 181 25.47 20.25 -0.01
C ILE A 181 25.10 21.57 -0.73
N ARG A 182 25.61 22.71 -0.22
CA ARG A 182 25.35 24.03 -0.83
C ARG A 182 25.81 24.15 -2.29
N GLU A 183 26.82 23.40 -2.71
CA GLU A 183 27.36 23.44 -4.06
C GLU A 183 26.57 22.57 -5.05
N LEU A 184 25.72 21.65 -4.56
CA LEU A 184 24.94 20.78 -5.41
C LEU A 184 23.95 21.55 -6.33
N LYS A 185 23.41 22.67 -5.86
CA LYS A 185 22.53 23.53 -6.68
C LYS A 185 23.15 23.99 -7.98
N GLY A 186 24.46 24.23 -7.99
CA GLY A 186 25.19 24.63 -9.19
C GLY A 186 25.34 23.54 -10.26
N HIS A 187 25.23 22.28 -9.85
CA HIS A 187 25.42 21.11 -10.70
C HIS A 187 24.09 20.53 -11.20
N MET A 188 23.00 20.75 -10.48
CA MET A 188 21.64 20.36 -10.86
C MET A 188 20.92 21.51 -11.59
N ARG A 189 21.47 21.91 -12.75
CA ARG A 189 20.84 22.97 -13.57
C ARG A 189 19.43 22.50 -13.98
N ASN A 190 18.42 23.32 -13.69
CA ASN A 190 16.99 23.10 -13.99
C ASN A 190 16.24 22.11 -13.06
N ILE A 191 16.81 21.70 -11.95
CA ILE A 191 16.08 20.87 -10.98
C ILE A 191 16.05 21.61 -9.63
N GLU A 192 14.86 22.00 -9.19
CA GLU A 192 14.66 22.51 -7.82
C GLU A 192 14.63 21.31 -6.84
N ALA A 193 15.81 20.82 -6.50
CA ALA A 193 15.96 19.75 -5.53
C ALA A 193 16.60 20.26 -4.23
N ARG A 194 16.19 19.66 -3.12
CA ARG A 194 16.80 19.88 -1.79
C ARG A 194 17.16 18.53 -1.17
N VAL A 195 18.27 18.48 -0.44
CA VAL A 195 18.59 17.34 0.40
C VAL A 195 17.65 17.38 1.60
N ALA A 196 16.87 16.31 1.76
CA ALA A 196 15.87 16.18 2.83
C ALA A 196 16.40 15.34 3.99
N ALA A 197 17.25 14.33 3.70
CA ALA A 197 17.86 13.47 4.72
C ALA A 197 19.16 12.91 4.18
N MET A 198 20.07 12.54 5.10
CA MET A 198 21.31 11.88 4.78
C MET A 198 21.63 10.83 5.83
N TYR A 199 22.17 9.68 5.41
CA TYR A 199 22.61 8.62 6.29
C TYR A 199 24.06 8.24 5.96
N ARG A 200 24.88 8.09 7.00
CA ARG A 200 26.26 7.62 6.91
C ARG A 200 26.42 6.39 7.79
N LYS A 201 26.75 5.25 7.19
CA LYS A 201 26.89 3.95 7.90
C LYS A 201 25.66 3.58 8.74
N GLY A 202 24.46 3.97 8.25
CA GLY A 202 23.18 3.69 8.92
C GLY A 202 22.76 4.70 9.99
N GLU A 203 23.61 5.70 10.30
CA GLU A 203 23.27 6.79 11.23
C GLU A 203 22.77 8.02 10.47
N SER A 204 21.73 8.67 11.01
CA SER A 204 21.19 9.91 10.44
C SER A 204 22.16 11.07 10.64
N ILE A 205 22.41 11.82 9.58
CA ILE A 205 23.20 13.06 9.60
C ILE A 205 22.27 14.20 9.21
N GLU A 206 22.33 15.29 9.98
CA GLU A 206 21.57 16.52 9.64
C GLU A 206 22.19 17.17 8.39
N PRO A 207 21.41 17.35 7.30
CA PRO A 207 21.94 17.87 6.05
C PRO A 207 22.03 19.39 6.07
N GLU A 208 23.14 19.93 6.59
CA GLU A 208 23.44 21.34 6.54
C GLU A 208 24.16 21.72 5.24
N GLY A 209 24.16 23.01 4.91
CA GLY A 209 24.79 23.51 3.68
C GLY A 209 26.28 23.17 3.57
N ASP A 210 26.99 23.10 4.69
CA ASP A 210 28.42 22.80 4.80
C ASP A 210 28.73 21.31 4.94
N THR A 211 27.71 20.48 5.11
CA THR A 211 27.90 19.02 5.21
C THR A 211 28.48 18.49 3.91
N VAL A 212 29.65 17.84 4.00
CA VAL A 212 30.31 17.23 2.86
C VAL A 212 29.82 15.80 2.69
N ILE A 213 29.42 15.45 1.48
CA ILE A 213 28.98 14.11 1.13
C ILE A 213 30.22 13.22 0.94
N GLU A 214 30.24 12.09 1.64
CA GLU A 214 31.32 11.10 1.60
C GLU A 214 30.94 9.86 0.79
N ASP A 215 31.93 9.05 0.44
CA ASP A 215 31.71 7.76 -0.23
C ASP A 215 30.89 6.82 0.66
N GLY A 216 29.83 6.27 0.10
CA GLY A 216 28.92 5.36 0.80
C GLY A 216 27.73 6.05 1.49
N ASP A 217 27.67 7.39 1.54
CA ASP A 217 26.52 8.11 2.08
C ASP A 217 25.25 7.83 1.27
N GLU A 218 24.13 7.69 1.97
CA GLU A 218 22.80 7.63 1.38
C GLU A 218 22.17 9.03 1.47
N VAL A 219 21.93 9.64 0.33
CA VAL A 219 21.44 11.02 0.23
C VAL A 219 20.05 11.04 -0.40
N PHE A 220 19.10 11.61 0.31
CA PHE A 220 17.71 11.70 -0.12
C PHE A 220 17.38 13.12 -0.58
N PHE A 221 16.99 13.24 -1.84
CA PHE A 221 16.60 14.49 -2.47
C PHE A 221 15.10 14.59 -2.60
N VAL A 222 14.54 15.75 -2.31
CA VAL A 222 13.17 16.10 -2.64
C VAL A 222 13.19 17.10 -3.78
N ALA A 223 12.45 16.81 -4.84
CA ALA A 223 12.35 17.67 -6.02
C ALA A 223 10.88 17.83 -6.44
N ALA A 224 10.53 19.01 -6.98
CA ALA A 224 9.28 19.19 -7.70
C ALA A 224 9.38 18.46 -9.05
N THR A 225 8.34 17.73 -9.43
CA THR A 225 8.19 17.17 -10.77
C THR A 225 7.48 18.20 -11.64
N GLN A 226 8.08 18.53 -12.79
CA GLN A 226 7.45 19.40 -13.78
C GLN A 226 6.43 18.64 -14.61
#